data_72ce6a3d3b3950753d983165ef6f3e36
#
_entry.id   72ce6a3d3b3950753d983165ef6f3e36
#
_cell.length_a   1.000
_cell.length_b   1.000
_cell.length_c   1.000
_cell.angle_alpha   90.00
_cell.angle_beta   90.00
_cell.angle_gamma   90.00
#
_symmetry.space_group_name_H-M   'P 1'
#
loop_
_entity.id
_entity.type
_entity.pdbx_description
1 polymer ?
#
loop_
_entity_poly.entity_id
_entity_poly.type
_entity_poly.pdbx_seq_one_letter_code
_entity_poly.pdbx_strand_id
1 'polypeptide(L)'
;MQTGSRTFNRKELFLEAIKLDNHYAPAYNSLGNSLSPEDKVQVKLQTGLRTFNQKELYLETIKLDNNCALAYNNLGAVLSRDENVQVQLQTGPRLFDEKELYLEAIRLDNNYASAYNNLGTVLSRDETVQVKLQTGLRTFNKKDLYLEAIKLDNKHALAYHNLGNGLSPGETEQVQLQTGPRLFNEKELYLEAIKLDN
;
A
#
# COMPACT_ATOMS: atom_id res chain seq x y z
N MET A 1 27.19 32.48 21.87
CA MET A 1 26.77 31.79 20.62
C MET A 1 25.38 31.23 20.84
N GLN A 2 24.36 31.85 20.23
CA GLN A 2 23.00 31.28 20.26
C GLN A 2 22.97 30.06 19.33
N THR A 3 22.93 28.88 19.90
CA THR A 3 22.53 27.66 19.16
C THR A 3 21.04 27.72 18.94
N GLY A 4 20.63 28.44 17.88
CA GLY A 4 19.24 28.38 17.43
C GLY A 4 18.87 26.95 17.13
N SER A 5 17.92 26.36 17.87
CA SER A 5 17.39 25.05 17.56
C SER A 5 16.72 25.10 16.17
N ARG A 6 17.31 24.41 15.19
CA ARG A 6 16.72 24.28 13.85
C ARG A 6 15.47 23.41 13.97
N THR A 7 14.32 23.97 13.63
CA THR A 7 13.08 23.18 13.49
C THR A 7 13.06 22.54 12.11
N PHE A 8 12.84 21.24 12.06
CA PHE A 8 12.69 20.49 10.81
C PHE A 8 11.21 20.19 10.56
N ASN A 9 10.75 20.37 9.34
CA ASN A 9 9.49 19.78 8.92
C ASN A 9 9.66 18.27 8.64
N ARG A 10 8.54 17.55 8.44
CA ARG A 10 8.56 16.09 8.28
C ARG A 10 9.43 15.62 7.11
N LYS A 11 9.37 16.31 5.96
CA LYS A 11 10.16 16.01 4.77
C LYS A 11 11.67 16.23 5.03
N GLU A 12 12.03 17.31 5.72
CA GLU A 12 13.42 17.61 6.08
C GLU A 12 14.01 16.55 7.03
N LEU A 13 13.19 16.00 7.95
CA LEU A 13 13.64 14.92 8.84
C LEU A 13 13.98 13.64 8.05
N PHE A 14 13.18 13.28 7.04
CA PHE A 14 13.49 12.13 6.20
C PHE A 14 14.74 12.36 5.35
N LEU A 15 14.92 13.55 4.80
CA LEU A 15 16.13 13.93 4.06
C LEU A 15 17.38 13.87 4.94
N GLU A 16 17.30 14.33 6.17
CA GLU A 16 18.43 14.26 7.11
C GLU A 16 18.71 12.81 7.53
N ALA A 17 17.68 11.99 7.74
CA ALA A 17 17.83 10.55 8.01
C ALA A 17 18.57 9.83 6.87
N ILE A 18 18.19 10.07 5.61
CA ILE A 18 18.88 9.49 4.45
C ILE A 18 20.32 9.99 4.33
N LYS A 19 20.57 11.26 4.62
CA LYS A 19 21.92 11.84 4.59
C LYS A 19 22.83 11.20 5.65
N LEU A 20 22.30 10.88 6.83
CA LEU A 20 23.03 10.20 7.90
C LEU A 20 23.27 8.72 7.57
N ASP A 21 22.29 8.05 7.00
CA ASP A 21 22.38 6.66 6.54
C ASP A 21 21.67 6.49 5.19
N ASN A 22 22.45 6.42 4.12
CA ASN A 22 21.91 6.24 2.75
C ASN A 22 21.28 4.86 2.51
N HIS A 23 21.40 3.92 3.45
CA HIS A 23 20.79 2.60 3.39
C HIS A 23 19.54 2.45 4.29
N TYR A 24 19.10 3.52 4.92
CA TYR A 24 17.94 3.50 5.80
C TYR A 24 16.64 3.50 4.98
N ALA A 25 16.23 2.32 4.52
CA ALA A 25 15.06 2.09 3.66
C ALA A 25 13.76 2.79 4.15
N PRO A 26 13.41 2.77 5.47
CA PRO A 26 12.18 3.42 5.95
C PRO A 26 12.11 4.93 5.66
N ALA A 27 13.25 5.62 5.60
CA ALA A 27 13.27 7.05 5.31
C ALA A 27 12.92 7.35 3.85
N TYR A 28 13.36 6.50 2.90
CA TYR A 28 12.97 6.62 1.48
C TYR A 28 11.46 6.40 1.30
N ASN A 29 10.89 5.35 1.91
CA ASN A 29 9.46 5.09 1.85
C ASN A 29 8.65 6.27 2.43
N SER A 30 9.05 6.78 3.61
CA SER A 30 8.37 7.88 4.27
C SER A 30 8.50 9.20 3.49
N LEU A 31 9.65 9.43 2.84
CA LEU A 31 9.86 10.56 1.95
C LEU A 31 8.93 10.44 0.72
N GLY A 32 8.80 9.24 0.13
CA GLY A 32 7.85 8.96 -0.94
C GLY A 32 6.41 9.32 -0.56
N ASN A 33 5.96 8.90 0.62
CA ASN A 33 4.63 9.22 1.14
C ASN A 33 4.40 10.72 1.39
N SER A 34 5.46 11.53 1.48
CA SER A 34 5.39 12.98 1.69
C SER A 34 5.36 13.80 0.39
N LEU A 35 5.49 13.14 -0.76
CA LEU A 35 5.48 13.78 -2.07
C LEU A 35 4.11 13.65 -2.73
N SER A 36 3.72 14.67 -3.50
CA SER A 36 2.64 14.54 -4.48
C SER A 36 3.15 13.82 -5.75
N PRO A 37 2.26 13.25 -6.59
CA PRO A 37 2.66 12.46 -7.75
C PRO A 37 3.65 13.14 -8.71
N GLU A 38 3.50 14.47 -8.90
CA GLU A 38 4.32 15.28 -9.81
C GLU A 38 5.59 15.83 -9.14
N ASP A 39 5.69 15.70 -7.81
CA ASP A 39 6.80 16.26 -7.06
C ASP A 39 8.10 15.48 -7.28
N LYS A 40 9.21 16.22 -7.25
CA LYS A 40 10.56 15.67 -7.19
C LYS A 40 11.31 16.24 -6.00
N VAL A 41 12.24 15.48 -5.48
CA VAL A 41 13.06 15.87 -4.35
C VAL A 41 14.53 15.56 -4.61
N GLN A 42 15.41 16.49 -4.27
CA GLN A 42 16.84 16.23 -4.27
C GLN A 42 17.27 15.62 -2.95
N VAL A 43 17.96 14.49 -3.05
CA VAL A 43 18.50 13.75 -1.91
C VAL A 43 20.02 13.79 -1.98
N LYS A 44 20.66 14.17 -0.87
CA LYS A 44 22.11 14.16 -0.74
C LYS A 44 22.58 12.77 -0.32
N LEU A 45 23.16 12.03 -1.27
CA LEU A 45 23.79 10.75 -1.03
C LEU A 45 25.31 10.90 -0.84
N GLN A 46 25.97 9.85 -0.39
CA GLN A 46 27.45 9.81 -0.31
C GLN A 46 28.09 9.98 -1.70
N THR A 47 27.40 9.52 -2.75
CA THR A 47 27.83 9.62 -4.16
C THR A 47 27.51 10.97 -4.82
N GLY A 48 26.83 11.89 -4.11
CA GLY A 48 26.42 13.19 -4.62
C GLY A 48 24.90 13.42 -4.50
N LEU A 49 24.42 14.47 -5.18
CA LEU A 49 22.99 14.79 -5.24
C LEU A 49 22.31 13.93 -6.29
N ARG A 50 21.18 13.32 -5.92
CA ARG A 50 20.28 12.60 -6.83
C ARG A 50 18.86 13.11 -6.66
N THR A 51 18.16 13.30 -7.77
CA THR A 51 16.74 13.68 -7.78
C THR A 51 15.88 12.42 -7.88
N PHE A 52 14.83 12.35 -7.04
CA PHE A 52 13.87 11.26 -7.00
C PHE A 52 12.46 11.80 -7.14
N ASN A 53 11.61 11.08 -7.85
CA ASN A 53 10.16 11.17 -7.75
C ASN A 53 9.64 10.12 -6.73
N GLN A 54 8.32 10.12 -6.49
CA GLN A 54 7.66 9.22 -5.55
C GLN A 54 7.93 7.73 -5.88
N LYS A 55 7.76 7.33 -7.14
CA LYS A 55 7.99 5.95 -7.62
C LYS A 55 9.45 5.51 -7.42
N GLU A 56 10.41 6.37 -7.74
CA GLU A 56 11.84 6.08 -7.57
C GLU A 56 12.23 5.91 -6.10
N LEU A 57 11.58 6.62 -5.18
CA LEU A 57 11.80 6.45 -3.74
C LEU A 57 11.32 5.08 -3.25
N TYR A 58 10.15 4.61 -3.71
CA TYR A 58 9.68 3.26 -3.37
C TYR A 58 10.56 2.18 -3.98
N LEU A 59 11.04 2.35 -5.21
CA LEU A 59 12.01 1.45 -5.84
C LEU A 59 13.33 1.38 -5.06
N GLU A 60 13.85 2.53 -4.60
CA GLU A 60 15.07 2.55 -3.76
C GLU A 60 14.80 1.88 -2.41
N THR A 61 13.61 2.07 -1.82
CA THR A 61 13.21 1.35 -0.59
C THR A 61 13.27 -0.16 -0.79
N ILE A 62 12.64 -0.69 -1.85
CA ILE A 62 12.61 -2.13 -2.12
C ILE A 62 14.01 -2.66 -2.42
N LYS A 63 14.84 -1.92 -3.14
CA LYS A 63 16.23 -2.29 -3.42
C LYS A 63 17.06 -2.42 -2.13
N LEU A 64 16.83 -1.54 -1.15
CA LEU A 64 17.50 -1.56 0.15
C LEU A 64 16.93 -2.63 1.08
N ASP A 65 15.61 -2.85 1.03
CA ASP A 65 14.89 -3.88 1.80
C ASP A 65 13.84 -4.56 0.92
N ASN A 66 14.17 -5.71 0.37
CA ASN A 66 13.27 -6.49 -0.47
C ASN A 66 12.07 -7.09 0.29
N ASN A 67 12.03 -7.00 1.63
CA ASN A 67 10.94 -7.52 2.45
C ASN A 67 9.99 -6.43 2.95
N CYS A 68 10.11 -5.21 2.47
CA CYS A 68 9.24 -4.09 2.85
C CYS A 68 7.87 -4.17 2.15
N ALA A 69 6.89 -4.88 2.71
CA ALA A 69 5.53 -5.00 2.17
C ALA A 69 4.89 -3.64 1.85
N LEU A 70 5.11 -2.64 2.73
CA LEU A 70 4.61 -1.28 2.57
C LEU A 70 5.11 -0.62 1.27
N ALA A 71 6.39 -0.83 0.92
CA ALA A 71 6.97 -0.22 -0.28
C ALA A 71 6.41 -0.85 -1.58
N TYR A 72 6.16 -2.16 -1.60
CA TYR A 72 5.48 -2.80 -2.73
C TYR A 72 4.05 -2.28 -2.89
N ASN A 73 3.28 -2.19 -1.81
CA ASN A 73 1.93 -1.63 -1.85
C ASN A 73 1.94 -0.18 -2.35
N ASN A 74 2.83 0.66 -1.83
CA ASN A 74 2.91 2.06 -2.21
C ASN A 74 3.38 2.23 -3.67
N LEU A 75 4.29 1.38 -4.13
CA LEU A 75 4.73 1.36 -5.52
C LEU A 75 3.56 0.99 -6.45
N GLY A 76 2.77 -0.03 -6.10
CA GLY A 76 1.55 -0.38 -6.85
C GLY A 76 0.58 0.79 -6.94
N ALA A 77 0.35 1.49 -5.84
CA ALA A 77 -0.60 2.62 -5.78
C ALA A 77 -0.21 3.84 -6.65
N VAL A 78 1.06 3.94 -7.08
CA VAL A 78 1.54 5.05 -7.92
C VAL A 78 1.83 4.64 -9.37
N LEU A 79 1.64 3.35 -9.71
CA LEU A 79 1.74 2.92 -11.09
C LEU A 79 0.51 3.35 -11.90
N SER A 80 0.74 3.71 -13.15
CA SER A 80 -0.33 3.89 -14.13
C SER A 80 -0.90 2.53 -14.53
N ARG A 81 -2.15 2.51 -14.95
CA ARG A 81 -2.77 1.30 -15.46
C ARG A 81 -1.95 0.74 -16.62
N ASP A 82 -1.77 -0.59 -16.63
CA ASP A 82 -0.99 -1.33 -17.63
C ASP A 82 0.53 -0.99 -17.65
N GLU A 83 1.02 -0.24 -16.67
CA GLU A 83 2.44 0.02 -16.51
C GLU A 83 3.14 -1.16 -15.83
N ASN A 84 4.31 -1.53 -16.36
CA ASN A 84 5.23 -2.47 -15.71
C ASN A 84 6.44 -1.72 -15.19
N VAL A 85 6.90 -2.10 -14.02
CA VAL A 85 8.08 -1.52 -13.39
C VAL A 85 9.13 -2.59 -13.11
N GLN A 86 10.39 -2.28 -13.40
CA GLN A 86 11.49 -3.15 -13.06
C GLN A 86 11.93 -2.89 -11.62
N VAL A 87 11.85 -3.92 -10.79
CA VAL A 87 12.30 -3.90 -9.40
C VAL A 87 13.61 -4.66 -9.27
N GLN A 88 14.59 -4.05 -8.63
CA GLN A 88 15.87 -4.68 -8.35
C GLN A 88 15.77 -5.50 -7.06
N LEU A 89 15.73 -6.81 -7.18
CA LEU A 89 15.74 -7.76 -6.07
C LEU A 89 17.16 -8.28 -5.82
N GLN A 90 17.39 -8.92 -4.67
CA GLN A 90 18.64 -9.61 -4.36
C GLN A 90 18.93 -10.76 -5.35
N THR A 91 17.88 -11.37 -5.89
CA THR A 91 17.94 -12.44 -6.89
C THR A 91 18.13 -11.94 -8.33
N GLY A 92 18.15 -10.61 -8.53
CA GLY A 92 18.21 -9.95 -9.82
C GLY A 92 16.97 -9.12 -10.13
N PRO A 93 16.95 -8.43 -11.28
CA PRO A 93 15.83 -7.58 -11.69
C PRO A 93 14.61 -8.45 -12.06
N ARG A 94 13.42 -8.02 -11.63
CA ARG A 94 12.12 -8.60 -12.00
C ARG A 94 11.15 -7.49 -12.42
N LEU A 95 10.36 -7.74 -13.46
CA LEU A 95 9.23 -6.88 -13.83
C LEU A 95 8.01 -7.21 -12.98
N PHE A 96 7.29 -6.18 -12.58
CA PHE A 96 6.03 -6.26 -11.84
C PHE A 96 5.01 -5.34 -12.48
N ASP A 97 3.78 -5.81 -12.61
CA ASP A 97 2.62 -4.97 -12.79
C ASP A 97 2.02 -4.57 -11.43
N GLU A 98 0.99 -3.73 -11.44
CA GLU A 98 0.30 -3.24 -10.24
C GLU A 98 -0.25 -4.39 -9.39
N LYS A 99 -0.89 -5.38 -10.01
CA LYS A 99 -1.45 -6.56 -9.33
C LYS A 99 -0.38 -7.41 -8.67
N GLU A 100 0.73 -7.67 -9.35
CA GLU A 100 1.86 -8.44 -8.81
C GLU A 100 2.52 -7.75 -7.62
N LEU A 101 2.58 -6.40 -7.61
CA LEU A 101 3.10 -5.63 -6.48
C LEU A 101 2.23 -5.79 -5.24
N TYR A 102 0.89 -5.74 -5.37
CA TYR A 102 0.00 -5.99 -4.24
C TYR A 102 0.07 -7.44 -3.76
N LEU A 103 0.18 -8.41 -4.67
CA LEU A 103 0.39 -9.82 -4.32
C LEU A 103 1.69 -10.04 -3.55
N GLU A 104 2.76 -9.35 -3.94
CA GLU A 104 4.04 -9.42 -3.23
C GLU A 104 3.94 -8.76 -1.84
N ALA A 105 3.25 -7.63 -1.73
CA ALA A 105 2.98 -7.00 -0.43
C ALA A 105 2.24 -7.96 0.51
N ILE A 106 1.18 -8.64 0.04
CA ILE A 106 0.45 -9.63 0.83
C ILE A 106 1.31 -10.85 1.16
N ARG A 107 2.15 -11.32 0.23
CA ARG A 107 3.09 -12.44 0.48
C ARG A 107 4.06 -12.12 1.62
N LEU A 108 4.54 -10.88 1.68
CA LEU A 108 5.47 -10.41 2.70
C LEU A 108 4.77 -10.16 4.05
N ASP A 109 3.56 -9.63 4.03
CA ASP A 109 2.72 -9.43 5.20
C ASP A 109 1.27 -9.84 4.92
N ASN A 110 0.90 -11.06 5.33
CA ASN A 110 -0.45 -11.58 5.13
C ASN A 110 -1.54 -10.83 5.94
N ASN A 111 -1.15 -9.94 6.87
CA ASN A 111 -2.09 -9.13 7.66
C ASN A 111 -2.20 -7.69 7.15
N TYR A 112 -1.63 -7.37 6.01
CA TYR A 112 -1.63 -6.01 5.48
C TYR A 112 -2.94 -5.68 4.76
N ALA A 113 -3.95 -5.24 5.51
CA ALA A 113 -5.32 -4.94 5.05
C ALA A 113 -5.37 -4.06 3.80
N SER A 114 -4.54 -2.99 3.72
CA SER A 114 -4.53 -2.09 2.57
C SER A 114 -4.12 -2.78 1.27
N ALA A 115 -3.21 -3.77 1.33
CA ALA A 115 -2.79 -4.49 0.13
C ALA A 115 -3.93 -5.38 -0.42
N TYR A 116 -4.74 -6.00 0.44
CA TYR A 116 -5.95 -6.72 0.00
C TYR A 116 -6.97 -5.77 -0.63
N ASN A 117 -7.25 -4.62 0.02
CA ASN A 117 -8.15 -3.63 -0.53
C ASN A 117 -7.68 -3.18 -1.92
N ASN A 118 -6.40 -2.81 -2.06
CA ASN A 118 -5.83 -2.31 -3.30
C ASN A 118 -5.82 -3.40 -4.39
N LEU A 119 -5.47 -4.64 -4.06
CA LEU A 119 -5.59 -5.77 -4.98
C LEU A 119 -7.02 -5.94 -5.48
N GLY A 120 -8.02 -5.79 -4.59
CA GLY A 120 -9.43 -5.81 -4.97
C GLY A 120 -9.82 -4.72 -5.97
N THR A 121 -9.22 -3.52 -5.90
CA THR A 121 -9.54 -2.42 -6.81
C THR A 121 -9.09 -2.70 -8.26
N VAL A 122 -8.00 -3.43 -8.44
CA VAL A 122 -7.42 -3.71 -9.78
C VAL A 122 -7.98 -4.95 -10.45
N LEU A 123 -8.65 -5.84 -9.72
CA LEU A 123 -9.32 -6.99 -10.32
C LEU A 123 -10.57 -6.58 -11.11
N SER A 124 -10.81 -7.28 -12.24
CA SER A 124 -12.07 -7.21 -12.95
C SER A 124 -13.18 -7.91 -12.15
N ARG A 125 -14.46 -7.69 -12.53
CA ARG A 125 -15.62 -8.14 -11.75
C ARG A 125 -15.62 -9.66 -11.49
N ASP A 126 -15.31 -10.46 -12.51
CA ASP A 126 -15.36 -11.92 -12.46
C ASP A 126 -13.97 -12.56 -12.34
N GLU A 127 -12.94 -11.72 -12.14
CA GLU A 127 -11.56 -12.19 -12.00
C GLU A 127 -11.33 -12.76 -10.62
N THR A 128 -10.55 -13.83 -10.58
CA THR A 128 -10.05 -14.42 -9.33
C THR A 128 -8.52 -14.43 -9.32
N VAL A 129 -7.95 -14.38 -8.16
CA VAL A 129 -6.50 -14.40 -7.96
C VAL A 129 -6.12 -15.40 -6.87
N GLN A 130 -5.01 -16.08 -7.06
CA GLN A 130 -4.42 -16.94 -6.02
C GLN A 130 -3.46 -16.14 -5.16
N VAL A 131 -3.69 -16.14 -3.87
CA VAL A 131 -2.84 -15.48 -2.87
C VAL A 131 -2.12 -16.54 -2.05
N LYS A 132 -0.80 -16.41 -1.95
CA LYS A 132 0.02 -17.28 -1.10
C LYS A 132 0.02 -16.78 0.33
N LEU A 133 -0.72 -17.46 1.20
CA LEU A 133 -0.76 -17.21 2.62
C LEU A 133 0.19 -18.16 3.37
N GLN A 134 0.43 -17.88 4.66
CA GLN A 134 1.19 -18.81 5.52
C GLN A 134 0.49 -20.19 5.65
N THR A 135 -0.84 -20.21 5.54
CA THR A 135 -1.67 -21.42 5.59
C THR A 135 -1.79 -22.16 4.25
N GLY A 136 -1.18 -21.64 3.17
CA GLY A 136 -1.26 -22.19 1.82
C GLY A 136 -1.83 -21.22 0.79
N LEU A 137 -2.12 -21.73 -0.40
CA LEU A 137 -2.75 -20.95 -1.47
C LEU A 137 -4.27 -20.83 -1.21
N ARG A 138 -4.79 -19.61 -1.32
CA ARG A 138 -6.23 -19.32 -1.28
C ARG A 138 -6.62 -18.49 -2.50
N THR A 139 -7.74 -18.84 -3.11
CA THR A 139 -8.32 -18.08 -4.22
C THR A 139 -9.28 -17.03 -3.66
N PHE A 140 -9.18 -15.82 -4.20
CA PHE A 140 -10.01 -14.67 -3.84
C PHE A 140 -10.60 -14.08 -5.11
N ASN A 141 -11.86 -13.68 -5.07
CA ASN A 141 -12.44 -12.72 -5.97
C ASN A 141 -12.34 -11.31 -5.38
N LYS A 142 -12.79 -10.31 -6.12
CA LYS A 142 -12.77 -8.90 -5.72
C LYS A 142 -13.47 -8.66 -4.38
N LYS A 143 -14.65 -9.25 -4.17
CA LYS A 143 -15.43 -9.14 -2.92
C LYS A 143 -14.73 -9.78 -1.75
N ASP A 144 -14.17 -10.97 -1.93
CA ASP A 144 -13.41 -11.69 -0.88
C ASP A 144 -12.21 -10.87 -0.39
N LEU A 145 -11.53 -10.14 -1.29
CA LEU A 145 -10.40 -9.28 -0.94
C LEU A 145 -10.82 -8.12 -0.04
N TYR A 146 -11.94 -7.46 -0.33
CA TYR A 146 -12.48 -6.40 0.54
C TYR A 146 -12.92 -6.94 1.90
N LEU A 147 -13.55 -8.12 1.93
CA LEU A 147 -13.93 -8.79 3.18
C LEU A 147 -12.72 -9.16 4.02
N GLU A 148 -11.64 -9.66 3.41
CA GLU A 148 -10.41 -9.97 4.13
C GLU A 148 -9.74 -8.68 4.64
N ALA A 149 -9.74 -7.59 3.86
CA ALA A 149 -9.23 -6.28 4.31
C ALA A 149 -9.99 -5.78 5.56
N ILE A 150 -11.33 -5.84 5.55
CA ILE A 150 -12.15 -5.45 6.72
C ILE A 150 -11.92 -6.36 7.92
N LYS A 151 -11.78 -7.66 7.70
CA LYS A 151 -11.50 -8.63 8.76
C LYS A 151 -10.15 -8.36 9.42
N LEU A 152 -9.13 -8.00 8.65
CA LEU A 152 -7.79 -7.66 9.16
C LEU A 152 -7.77 -6.30 9.85
N ASP A 153 -8.49 -5.32 9.32
CA ASP A 153 -8.66 -3.99 9.90
C ASP A 153 -10.12 -3.54 9.81
N ASN A 154 -10.87 -3.71 10.89
CA ASN A 154 -12.28 -3.30 10.97
C ASN A 154 -12.50 -1.78 10.85
N LYS A 155 -11.44 -0.98 10.84
CA LYS A 155 -11.49 0.47 10.66
C LYS A 155 -11.06 0.92 9.25
N HIS A 156 -10.87 0.00 8.32
CA HIS A 156 -10.45 0.30 6.96
C HIS A 156 -11.61 0.89 6.13
N ALA A 157 -11.87 2.19 6.25
CA ALA A 157 -13.00 2.89 5.63
C ALA A 157 -13.16 2.59 4.12
N LEU A 158 -12.05 2.64 3.35
CA LEU A 158 -12.06 2.37 1.92
C LEU A 158 -12.52 0.94 1.57
N ALA A 159 -12.23 -0.05 2.41
CA ALA A 159 -12.67 -1.42 2.15
C ALA A 159 -14.19 -1.56 2.29
N TYR A 160 -14.81 -0.90 3.26
CA TYR A 160 -16.29 -0.83 3.36
C TYR A 160 -16.89 -0.13 2.16
N HIS A 161 -16.34 1.02 1.76
CA HIS A 161 -16.80 1.75 0.56
C HIS A 161 -16.72 0.86 -0.69
N ASN A 162 -15.58 0.22 -0.92
CA ASN A 162 -15.36 -0.64 -2.10
C ASN A 162 -16.25 -1.89 -2.08
N LEU A 163 -16.49 -2.49 -0.91
CA LEU A 163 -17.43 -3.59 -0.76
C LEU A 163 -18.86 -3.16 -1.11
N GLY A 164 -19.28 -1.96 -0.63
CA GLY A 164 -20.58 -1.37 -0.96
C GLY A 164 -20.77 -1.17 -2.46
N ASN A 165 -19.75 -0.68 -3.17
CA ASN A 165 -19.79 -0.52 -4.64
C ASN A 165 -19.97 -1.87 -5.38
N GLY A 166 -19.66 -2.99 -4.75
CA GLY A 166 -19.79 -4.33 -5.34
C GLY A 166 -21.15 -4.97 -5.12
N LEU A 167 -21.99 -4.45 -4.22
CA LEU A 167 -23.32 -5.02 -3.94
C LEU A 167 -24.37 -4.55 -4.93
N SER A 168 -25.27 -5.45 -5.30
CA SER A 168 -26.47 -5.12 -6.07
C SER A 168 -27.57 -4.54 -5.15
N PRO A 169 -28.52 -3.74 -5.67
CA PRO A 169 -29.64 -3.23 -4.88
C PRO A 169 -30.40 -4.37 -4.18
N GLY A 170 -30.53 -4.26 -2.85
CA GLY A 170 -31.21 -5.26 -2.01
C GLY A 170 -30.33 -6.46 -1.59
N GLU A 171 -29.09 -6.55 -2.08
CA GLU A 171 -28.13 -7.54 -1.61
C GLU A 171 -27.61 -7.15 -0.23
N THR A 172 -27.30 -8.17 0.59
CA THR A 172 -26.61 -8.01 1.88
C THR A 172 -25.37 -8.88 1.91
N GLU A 173 -24.33 -8.42 2.61
CA GLU A 173 -23.10 -9.16 2.78
C GLU A 173 -22.77 -9.34 4.26
N GLN A 174 -22.31 -10.54 4.62
CA GLN A 174 -21.86 -10.83 5.98
C GLN A 174 -20.39 -10.43 6.14
N VAL A 175 -20.16 -9.46 7.00
CA VAL A 175 -18.83 -8.96 7.32
C VAL A 175 -18.40 -9.51 8.69
N GLN A 176 -17.22 -10.11 8.73
CA GLN A 176 -16.63 -10.59 9.97
C GLN A 176 -15.94 -9.45 10.72
N LEU A 177 -16.54 -9.00 11.82
CA LEU A 177 -15.99 -7.99 12.71
C LEU A 177 -15.31 -8.63 13.93
N GLN A 178 -14.54 -7.85 14.68
CA GLN A 178 -13.98 -8.28 15.96
C GLN A 178 -15.07 -8.63 17.00
N THR A 179 -16.24 -7.98 16.90
CA THR A 179 -17.41 -8.20 17.74
C THR A 179 -18.28 -9.39 17.29
N GLY A 180 -17.93 -10.03 16.18
CA GLY A 180 -18.69 -11.10 15.53
C GLY A 180 -19.20 -10.72 14.14
N PRO A 181 -19.86 -11.66 13.45
CA PRO A 181 -20.39 -11.41 12.11
C PRO A 181 -21.57 -10.45 12.15
N ARG A 182 -21.66 -9.54 11.19
CA ARG A 182 -22.77 -8.62 10.99
C ARG A 182 -23.15 -8.57 9.50
N LEU A 183 -24.44 -8.54 9.22
CA LEU A 183 -24.97 -8.32 7.87
C LEU A 183 -25.01 -6.80 7.61
N PHE A 184 -24.59 -6.42 6.39
CA PHE A 184 -24.63 -5.07 5.89
C PHE A 184 -25.28 -5.05 4.50
N ASN A 185 -26.14 -4.09 4.24
CA ASN A 185 -26.53 -3.70 2.90
C ASN A 185 -25.60 -2.59 2.37
N GLU A 186 -25.75 -2.24 1.08
CA GLU A 186 -24.94 -1.20 0.42
C GLU A 186 -24.90 0.13 1.23
N LYS A 187 -26.07 0.63 1.65
CA LYS A 187 -26.19 1.89 2.40
C LYS A 187 -25.45 1.83 3.75
N GLU A 188 -25.57 0.72 4.46
CA GLU A 188 -24.92 0.54 5.76
C GLU A 188 -23.40 0.47 5.62
N LEU A 189 -22.88 -0.13 4.54
CA LEU A 189 -21.45 -0.15 4.23
C LEU A 189 -20.89 1.26 3.98
N TYR A 190 -21.62 2.08 3.20
CA TYR A 190 -21.21 3.48 3.00
C TYR A 190 -21.28 4.31 4.30
N LEU A 191 -22.31 4.11 5.12
CA LEU A 191 -22.42 4.79 6.40
C LEU A 191 -21.28 4.42 7.35
N GLU A 192 -20.88 3.14 7.38
CA GLU A 192 -19.73 2.71 8.18
C GLU A 192 -18.44 3.30 7.64
N ALA A 193 -18.22 3.32 6.31
CA ALA A 193 -17.08 3.98 5.68
C ALA A 193 -16.98 5.46 6.07
N ILE A 194 -18.07 6.23 5.97
CA ILE A 194 -18.11 7.66 6.33
C ILE A 194 -17.79 7.86 7.83
N LYS A 195 -18.34 7.01 8.69
CA LYS A 195 -18.09 7.07 10.14
C LYS A 195 -16.63 6.82 10.50
N LEU A 196 -15.96 5.96 9.74
CA LEU A 196 -14.55 5.58 9.98
C LEU A 196 -13.56 6.60 9.40
N ASP A 197 -13.98 7.43 8.43
CA ASP A 197 -13.15 8.45 7.78
C ASP A 197 -13.17 9.81 8.54
N ASN A 198 -14.05 9.97 9.56
CA ASN A 198 -14.14 11.14 10.44
C ASN A 198 -13.35 10.93 11.74
#